data_f9ba8a3b1ab6bbb50534d0610fa7ea98
#
_entry.id   f9ba8a3b1ab6bbb50534d0610fa7ea98
#
_cell.length_a   1.000
_cell.length_b   1.000
_cell.length_c   1.000
_cell.angle_alpha   90.00
_cell.angle_beta   90.00
_cell.angle_gamma   90.00
#
_symmetry.space_group_name_H-M   'P 1'
#
loop_
_entity.id
_entity.type
_entity.pdbx_description
1 polymer ?
#
loop_
_entity_poly.entity_id
_entity_poly.type
_entity_poly.pdbx_seq_one_letter_code
_entity_poly.pdbx_strand_id
1 'polypeptide(L)'
;LAIKIYIDQGHNPEGINAGAEGFGIREQDVTYQVGRFLYDILSEDDRFEARLSRPTPQTTLGYSNTSSLRERVTQANNWPADYFISIHANASENPDINGTEAYVSSTDSAAWYLAQNIVTEIVRRTSTKYNGVFSRPSLYVLKNTKMPAVLVELGYITNYEDNQRMINEPYQFAYGIYVGLLNYLG
;
A
#
# COMPACT_ATOMS: atom_id res chain seq x y z
N LEU A 1 8.38 23.40 1.73
CA LEU A 1 7.41 22.72 0.87
C LEU A 1 7.03 21.40 1.50
N ALA A 2 5.75 21.08 1.57
CA ALA A 2 5.29 19.79 2.08
C ALA A 2 5.73 18.63 1.17
N ILE A 3 6.02 17.49 1.78
CA ILE A 3 6.37 16.25 1.07
C ILE A 3 5.09 15.62 0.53
N LYS A 4 5.04 15.37 -0.77
CA LYS A 4 3.85 14.86 -1.47
C LYS A 4 3.83 13.34 -1.49
N ILE A 5 2.84 12.76 -0.83
CA ILE A 5 2.62 11.31 -0.76
C ILE A 5 1.40 10.92 -1.57
N TYR A 6 1.59 10.14 -2.64
CA TYR A 6 0.48 9.52 -3.36
C TYR A 6 0.19 8.15 -2.77
N ILE A 7 -1.00 8.00 -2.22
CA ILE A 7 -1.49 6.77 -1.59
C ILE A 7 -2.34 6.03 -2.63
N ASP A 8 -1.83 4.92 -3.11
CA ASP A 8 -2.52 4.05 -4.05
C ASP A 8 -3.22 2.92 -3.29
N GLN A 9 -4.53 3.04 -3.14
CA GLN A 9 -5.38 2.00 -2.56
C GLN A 9 -5.64 0.94 -3.63
N GLY A 10 -4.94 -0.19 -3.53
CA GLY A 10 -4.97 -1.26 -4.53
C GLY A 10 -6.38 -1.72 -4.86
N HIS A 11 -6.58 -2.06 -6.12
CA HIS A 11 -7.81 -2.56 -6.72
C HIS A 11 -8.97 -1.55 -6.84
N ASN A 12 -9.96 -1.90 -7.61
CA ASN A 12 -11.23 -1.19 -7.73
C ASN A 12 -12.28 -1.82 -6.82
N PRO A 13 -13.34 -1.08 -6.45
CA PRO A 13 -14.36 -1.61 -5.54
C PRO A 13 -15.08 -2.82 -6.11
N GLU A 14 -15.29 -2.85 -7.43
CA GLU A 14 -15.98 -3.95 -8.13
C GLU A 14 -15.49 -4.08 -9.58
N GLY A 15 -15.79 -5.21 -10.20
CA GLY A 15 -15.54 -5.46 -11.61
C GLY A 15 -14.08 -5.62 -11.97
N ILE A 16 -13.59 -4.75 -12.85
CA ILE A 16 -12.20 -4.80 -13.32
C ILE A 16 -11.22 -4.48 -12.20
N ASN A 17 -10.08 -5.14 -12.23
CA ASN A 17 -9.03 -4.98 -11.23
C ASN A 17 -9.55 -5.18 -9.78
N ALA A 18 -10.47 -6.12 -9.59
CA ALA A 18 -10.88 -6.57 -8.26
C ALA A 18 -9.73 -7.32 -7.58
N GLY A 19 -9.65 -7.23 -6.25
CA GLY A 19 -8.64 -7.88 -5.44
C GLY A 19 -8.99 -9.32 -5.04
N ALA A 20 -8.13 -9.92 -4.23
CA ALA A 20 -8.35 -11.23 -3.63
C ALA A 20 -9.43 -11.16 -2.54
N GLU A 21 -9.92 -12.33 -2.15
CA GLU A 21 -10.89 -12.48 -1.06
C GLU A 21 -10.45 -13.60 -0.11
N GLY A 22 -10.75 -13.43 1.16
CA GLY A 22 -10.54 -14.43 2.20
C GLY A 22 -11.44 -14.20 3.39
N PHE A 23 -12.04 -15.25 3.93
CA PHE A 23 -12.91 -15.21 5.11
C PHE A 23 -14.04 -14.16 5.01
N GLY A 24 -14.60 -13.99 3.80
CA GLY A 24 -15.67 -13.02 3.53
C GLY A 24 -15.19 -11.56 3.42
N ILE A 25 -13.88 -11.32 3.40
CA ILE A 25 -13.27 -9.99 3.30
C ILE A 25 -12.64 -9.83 1.93
N ARG A 26 -12.83 -8.66 1.32
CA ARG A 26 -12.27 -8.29 0.02
C ARG A 26 -11.05 -7.39 0.21
N GLU A 27 -10.00 -7.66 -0.53
CA GLU A 27 -8.77 -6.87 -0.50
C GLU A 27 -9.02 -5.38 -0.75
N GLN A 28 -9.85 -5.04 -1.73
CA GLN A 28 -10.15 -3.65 -2.08
C GLN A 28 -10.84 -2.86 -0.97
N ASP A 29 -11.53 -3.51 -0.05
CA ASP A 29 -12.14 -2.86 1.11
C ASP A 29 -11.09 -2.58 2.19
N VAL A 30 -10.18 -3.53 2.40
CA VAL A 30 -9.03 -3.37 3.32
C VAL A 30 -8.11 -2.25 2.85
N THR A 31 -7.71 -2.26 1.57
CA THR A 31 -6.79 -1.25 1.01
C THR A 31 -7.42 0.15 1.01
N TYR A 32 -8.72 0.24 0.75
CA TYR A 32 -9.45 1.50 0.85
C TYR A 32 -9.38 2.06 2.28
N GLN A 33 -9.70 1.25 3.27
CA GLN A 33 -9.77 1.67 4.67
C GLN A 33 -8.39 2.07 5.21
N VAL A 34 -7.37 1.24 4.99
CA VAL A 34 -6.01 1.54 5.45
C VAL A 34 -5.47 2.80 4.76
N GLY A 35 -5.68 2.93 3.45
CA GLY A 35 -5.30 4.13 2.71
C GLY A 35 -6.01 5.38 3.21
N ARG A 36 -7.28 5.28 3.58
CA ARG A 36 -8.04 6.38 4.17
C ARG A 36 -7.48 6.83 5.51
N PHE A 37 -7.18 5.88 6.40
CA PHE A 37 -6.51 6.19 7.68
C PHE A 37 -5.14 6.83 7.46
N LEU A 38 -4.34 6.33 6.53
CA LEU A 38 -3.04 6.92 6.22
C LEU A 38 -3.18 8.36 5.72
N TYR A 39 -4.16 8.61 4.86
CA TYR A 39 -4.47 9.96 4.38
C TYR A 39 -4.83 10.90 5.54
N ASP A 40 -5.68 10.46 6.44
CA ASP A 40 -6.11 11.28 7.59
C ASP A 40 -4.92 11.59 8.50
N ILE A 41 -4.07 10.60 8.81
CA ILE A 41 -2.84 10.80 9.62
C ILE A 41 -1.89 11.80 8.95
N LEU A 42 -1.61 11.64 7.65
CA LEU A 42 -0.72 12.54 6.93
C LEU A 42 -1.29 13.95 6.79
N SER A 43 -2.61 14.10 6.71
CA SER A 43 -3.29 15.40 6.60
C SER A 43 -3.25 16.22 7.90
N GLU A 44 -3.00 15.57 9.04
CA GLU A 44 -2.81 16.23 10.34
C GLU A 44 -1.35 16.66 10.59
N ASP A 45 -0.43 16.32 9.69
CA ASP A 45 0.99 16.62 9.79
C ASP A 45 1.42 17.59 8.68
N ASP A 46 1.68 18.84 9.03
CA ASP A 46 2.03 19.94 8.10
C ASP A 46 3.27 19.65 7.23
N ARG A 47 4.05 18.61 7.56
CA ARG A 47 5.18 18.16 6.74
C ARG A 47 4.75 17.49 5.44
N PHE A 48 3.49 17.03 5.37
CA PHE A 48 2.99 16.23 4.26
C PHE A 48 1.81 16.87 3.53
N GLU A 49 1.70 16.55 2.25
CA GLU A 49 0.52 16.71 1.42
C GLU A 49 0.19 15.34 0.82
N ALA A 50 -1.02 14.82 1.04
CA ALA A 50 -1.39 13.49 0.60
C ALA A 50 -2.51 13.52 -0.44
N ARG A 51 -2.50 12.55 -1.37
CA ARG A 51 -3.61 12.26 -2.29
C ARG A 51 -3.90 10.77 -2.33
N LEU A 52 -5.18 10.45 -2.48
CA LEU A 52 -5.69 9.09 -2.60
C LEU A 52 -5.99 8.74 -4.06
N SER A 53 -5.67 7.52 -4.48
CA SER A 53 -6.16 6.99 -5.76
C SER A 53 -7.68 6.79 -5.74
N ARG A 54 -8.24 6.40 -4.59
CA ARG A 54 -9.68 6.19 -4.38
C ARG A 54 -10.18 7.05 -3.23
N PRO A 55 -10.57 8.33 -3.51
CA PRO A 55 -11.07 9.23 -2.47
C PRO A 55 -12.39 8.78 -1.83
N THR A 56 -13.21 8.01 -2.55
CA THR A 56 -14.47 7.44 -2.07
C THR A 56 -14.49 5.92 -2.22
N PRO A 57 -15.33 5.19 -1.44
CA PRO A 57 -15.43 3.74 -1.58
C PRO A 57 -15.85 3.28 -2.98
N GLN A 58 -16.59 4.12 -3.72
CA GLN A 58 -17.11 3.83 -5.06
C GLN A 58 -16.16 4.24 -6.19
N THR A 59 -15.06 4.94 -5.88
CA THR A 59 -14.12 5.39 -6.91
C THR A 59 -13.56 4.20 -7.69
N THR A 60 -13.80 4.22 -9.00
CA THR A 60 -13.30 3.22 -9.95
C THR A 60 -12.32 3.89 -10.91
N LEU A 61 -11.16 3.29 -11.14
CA LEU A 61 -10.12 3.79 -12.01
C LEU A 61 -10.00 2.89 -13.25
N GLY A 62 -10.02 3.53 -14.42
CA GLY A 62 -9.87 2.84 -15.70
C GLY A 62 -11.08 2.00 -16.10
N TYR A 63 -10.92 1.31 -17.24
CA TYR A 63 -11.94 0.46 -17.88
C TYR A 63 -11.40 -0.96 -18.22
N SER A 64 -10.16 -1.24 -17.85
CA SER A 64 -9.48 -2.53 -17.91
C SER A 64 -8.45 -2.62 -16.78
N ASN A 65 -7.93 -3.81 -16.49
CA ASN A 65 -6.88 -3.97 -15.48
C ASN A 65 -5.68 -3.06 -15.78
N THR A 66 -5.21 -3.05 -17.03
CA THR A 66 -4.07 -2.23 -17.44
C THR A 66 -4.37 -0.74 -17.34
N SER A 67 -5.55 -0.27 -17.78
CA SER A 67 -5.89 1.14 -17.70
C SER A 67 -6.10 1.61 -16.25
N SER A 68 -6.60 0.74 -15.37
CA SER A 68 -6.70 1.03 -13.93
C SER A 68 -5.31 1.31 -13.32
N LEU A 69 -4.34 0.45 -13.59
CA LEU A 69 -2.96 0.65 -13.12
C LEU A 69 -2.32 1.90 -13.73
N ARG A 70 -2.55 2.13 -15.04
CA ARG A 70 -2.04 3.31 -15.74
C ARG A 70 -2.59 4.61 -15.14
N GLU A 71 -3.87 4.66 -14.84
CA GLU A 71 -4.50 5.86 -14.28
C GLU A 71 -3.89 6.24 -12.93
N ARG A 72 -3.64 5.28 -12.03
CA ARG A 72 -2.98 5.47 -10.75
C ARG A 72 -1.60 6.08 -10.90
N VAL A 73 -0.79 5.50 -11.79
CA VAL A 73 0.56 5.99 -12.10
C VAL A 73 0.51 7.39 -12.74
N THR A 74 -0.41 7.62 -13.67
CA THR A 74 -0.56 8.91 -14.34
C THR A 74 -0.93 10.01 -13.35
N GLN A 75 -1.85 9.76 -12.44
CA GLN A 75 -2.24 10.72 -11.41
C GLN A 75 -1.05 11.08 -10.51
N ALA A 76 -0.29 10.09 -10.04
CA ALA A 76 0.88 10.32 -9.19
C ALA A 76 1.98 11.10 -9.92
N ASN A 77 2.28 10.73 -11.17
CA ASN A 77 3.31 11.39 -11.99
C ASN A 77 2.94 12.83 -12.35
N ASN A 78 1.66 13.11 -12.64
CA ASN A 78 1.18 14.45 -13.03
C ASN A 78 1.06 15.38 -11.82
N TRP A 79 0.81 14.84 -10.65
CA TRP A 79 0.82 15.62 -9.39
C TRP A 79 2.22 15.90 -8.85
N PRO A 80 3.24 15.53 -9.49
CA PRO A 80 4.61 15.17 -9.15
C PRO A 80 4.77 14.81 -7.66
N ALA A 81 4.25 13.65 -7.27
CA ALA A 81 4.43 13.10 -5.94
C ALA A 81 5.91 12.86 -5.64
N ASP A 82 6.32 13.05 -4.38
CA ASP A 82 7.68 12.74 -3.92
C ASP A 82 7.84 11.24 -3.63
N TYR A 83 6.76 10.59 -3.16
CA TYR A 83 6.71 9.15 -2.90
C TYR A 83 5.36 8.57 -3.33
N PHE A 84 5.40 7.33 -3.83
CA PHE A 84 4.24 6.54 -4.19
C PHE A 84 4.15 5.32 -3.28
N ILE A 85 3.04 5.18 -2.55
CA ILE A 85 2.80 4.05 -1.65
C ILE A 85 1.54 3.32 -2.10
N SER A 86 1.71 2.14 -2.68
CA SER A 86 0.61 1.25 -3.05
C SER A 86 0.33 0.26 -1.92
N ILE A 87 -0.93 0.11 -1.55
CA ILE A 87 -1.38 -0.72 -0.44
C ILE A 87 -2.16 -1.91 -0.98
N HIS A 88 -1.78 -3.11 -0.58
CA HIS A 88 -2.35 -4.38 -0.99
C HIS A 88 -2.47 -5.36 0.20
N ALA A 89 -3.25 -6.41 0.01
CA ALA A 89 -3.28 -7.58 0.88
C ALA A 89 -2.99 -8.84 0.04
N ASN A 90 -1.99 -9.59 0.43
CA ASN A 90 -1.51 -10.75 -0.29
C ASN A 90 -2.48 -11.94 -0.20
N ALA A 91 -2.33 -12.91 -1.08
CA ALA A 91 -3.11 -14.14 -1.06
C ALA A 91 -2.25 -15.34 -1.43
N SER A 92 -2.57 -16.50 -0.87
CA SER A 92 -1.93 -17.78 -1.18
C SER A 92 -2.96 -18.91 -1.14
N GLU A 93 -2.76 -19.95 -1.97
CA GLU A 93 -3.54 -21.18 -1.87
C GLU A 93 -3.23 -21.96 -0.58
N ASN A 94 -2.04 -21.77 -0.02
CA ASN A 94 -1.68 -22.33 1.29
C ASN A 94 -2.10 -21.33 2.39
N PRO A 95 -3.09 -21.66 3.24
CA PRO A 95 -3.59 -20.77 4.29
C PRO A 95 -2.59 -20.54 5.44
N ASP A 96 -1.53 -21.32 5.55
CA ASP A 96 -0.49 -21.15 6.57
C ASP A 96 0.52 -20.05 6.23
N ILE A 97 0.55 -19.60 4.97
CA ILE A 97 1.43 -18.51 4.54
C ILE A 97 0.88 -17.19 5.06
N ASN A 98 1.73 -16.44 5.76
CA ASN A 98 1.37 -15.19 6.42
C ASN A 98 2.53 -14.20 6.43
N GLY A 99 2.26 -12.97 6.83
CA GLY A 99 3.24 -11.93 7.12
C GLY A 99 3.17 -10.72 6.19
N THR A 100 3.88 -9.68 6.62
CA THR A 100 4.00 -8.39 5.92
C THR A 100 5.27 -8.38 5.08
N GLU A 101 5.15 -7.91 3.86
CA GLU A 101 6.25 -7.75 2.91
C GLU A 101 6.05 -6.51 2.04
N ALA A 102 7.08 -6.09 1.33
CA ALA A 102 6.96 -5.02 0.37
C ALA A 102 7.76 -5.30 -0.89
N TYR A 103 7.34 -4.68 -1.99
CA TYR A 103 7.99 -4.77 -3.28
C TYR A 103 8.44 -3.39 -3.75
N VAL A 104 9.64 -3.36 -4.33
CA VAL A 104 10.26 -2.18 -4.94
C VAL A 104 10.85 -2.55 -6.30
N SER A 105 11.22 -1.56 -7.12
CA SER A 105 11.79 -1.83 -8.45
C SER A 105 13.23 -2.33 -8.38
N SER A 106 14.02 -1.88 -7.39
CA SER A 106 15.42 -2.28 -7.23
C SER A 106 15.88 -2.26 -5.78
N THR A 107 16.80 -3.14 -5.44
CA THR A 107 17.52 -3.14 -4.15
C THR A 107 18.43 -1.92 -4.04
N ASP A 108 18.82 -1.57 -2.80
CA ASP A 108 19.73 -0.45 -2.49
C ASP A 108 19.28 0.91 -3.06
N SER A 109 17.99 1.05 -3.32
CA SER A 109 17.35 2.29 -3.78
C SER A 109 16.70 3.05 -2.61
N ALA A 110 16.36 4.33 -2.83
CA ALA A 110 15.55 5.10 -1.89
C ALA A 110 14.26 4.37 -1.50
N ALA A 111 13.57 3.76 -2.48
CA ALA A 111 12.37 2.96 -2.25
C ALA A 111 12.66 1.71 -1.39
N TRP A 112 13.80 1.08 -1.55
CA TRP A 112 14.21 -0.09 -0.75
C TRP A 112 14.32 0.27 0.74
N TYR A 113 15.04 1.35 1.06
CA TYR A 113 15.19 1.78 2.45
C TYR A 113 13.88 2.26 3.06
N LEU A 114 13.06 2.99 2.28
CA LEU A 114 11.72 3.36 2.70
C LEU A 114 10.85 2.13 3.01
N ALA A 115 10.85 1.14 2.12
CA ALA A 115 10.08 -0.09 2.29
C ALA A 115 10.51 -0.88 3.54
N GLN A 116 11.81 -0.96 3.82
CA GLN A 116 12.31 -1.63 5.03
C GLN A 116 11.78 -0.96 6.30
N ASN A 117 11.79 0.37 6.37
CA ASN A 117 11.24 1.12 7.49
C ASN A 117 9.72 0.88 7.63
N ILE A 118 8.99 0.92 6.53
CA ILE A 118 7.54 0.68 6.53
C ILE A 118 7.20 -0.73 7.05
N VAL A 119 7.81 -1.78 6.48
CA VAL A 119 7.55 -3.17 6.89
C VAL A 119 7.91 -3.39 8.36
N THR A 120 9.05 -2.86 8.81
CA THR A 120 9.50 -2.95 10.21
C THR A 120 8.46 -2.34 11.17
N GLU A 121 7.95 -1.15 10.85
CA GLU A 121 7.00 -0.47 11.72
C GLU A 121 5.60 -1.09 11.69
N ILE A 122 5.15 -1.62 10.55
CA ILE A 122 3.91 -2.39 10.49
C ILE A 122 4.02 -3.62 11.40
N VAL A 123 5.06 -4.43 11.21
CA VAL A 123 5.28 -5.66 12.01
C VAL A 123 5.34 -5.36 13.50
N ARG A 124 6.04 -4.30 13.89
CA ARG A 124 6.15 -3.87 15.29
C ARG A 124 4.80 -3.55 15.92
N ARG A 125 3.85 -2.99 15.14
CA ARG A 125 2.55 -2.53 15.65
C ARG A 125 1.46 -3.57 15.56
N THR A 126 1.52 -4.43 14.55
CA THR A 126 0.45 -5.39 14.25
C THR A 126 0.79 -6.82 14.66
N SER A 127 2.05 -7.08 15.03
CA SER A 127 2.55 -8.42 15.32
C SER A 127 2.41 -9.42 14.16
N THR A 128 2.34 -8.90 12.92
CA THR A 128 2.47 -9.74 11.73
C THR A 128 3.90 -10.27 11.59
N LYS A 129 4.09 -11.34 10.85
CA LYS A 129 5.42 -11.87 10.57
C LYS A 129 6.17 -10.94 9.61
N TYR A 130 7.44 -10.67 9.88
CA TYR A 130 8.32 -9.94 8.97
C TYR A 130 8.79 -10.87 7.85
N ASN A 131 8.35 -10.64 6.61
CA ASN A 131 8.78 -11.41 5.44
C ASN A 131 9.92 -10.72 4.67
N GLY A 132 10.02 -9.40 4.76
CA GLY A 132 11.10 -8.62 4.14
C GLY A 132 10.66 -7.73 2.98
N VAL A 133 11.65 -7.26 2.24
CA VAL A 133 11.48 -6.41 1.05
C VAL A 133 12.11 -7.12 -0.14
N PHE A 134 11.44 -7.09 -1.30
CA PHE A 134 11.86 -7.80 -2.51
C PHE A 134 11.84 -6.89 -3.73
N SER A 135 12.75 -7.14 -4.66
CA SER A 135 12.74 -6.46 -5.96
C SER A 135 11.75 -7.15 -6.91
N ARG A 136 10.81 -6.34 -7.44
CA ARG A 136 9.83 -6.76 -8.46
C ARG A 136 9.66 -5.69 -9.54
N PRO A 137 10.68 -5.49 -10.40
CA PRO A 137 10.70 -4.41 -11.36
C PRO A 137 9.63 -4.51 -12.47
N SER A 138 9.00 -5.69 -12.63
CA SER A 138 7.95 -5.90 -13.64
C SER A 138 6.56 -5.43 -13.20
N LEU A 139 6.34 -5.16 -11.90
CA LEU A 139 5.06 -4.64 -11.42
C LEU A 139 4.80 -3.26 -12.03
N TYR A 140 3.65 -3.10 -12.66
CA TYR A 140 3.33 -1.90 -13.45
C TYR A 140 3.52 -0.60 -12.68
N VAL A 141 2.99 -0.52 -11.47
CA VAL A 141 3.06 0.70 -10.63
C VAL A 141 4.48 1.00 -10.15
N LEU A 142 5.35 0.01 -10.02
CA LEU A 142 6.76 0.20 -9.67
C LEU A 142 7.62 0.58 -10.88
N LYS A 143 7.26 0.04 -12.07
CA LYS A 143 7.99 0.26 -13.31
C LYS A 143 7.77 1.66 -13.89
N ASN A 144 6.55 2.20 -13.76
CA ASN A 144 6.11 3.37 -14.53
C ASN A 144 5.97 4.65 -13.69
N THR A 145 6.13 4.59 -12.38
CA THR A 145 6.22 5.76 -11.51
C THR A 145 7.59 6.44 -11.64
N LYS A 146 7.61 7.77 -11.56
CA LYS A 146 8.83 8.58 -11.70
C LYS A 146 9.54 8.85 -10.37
N MET A 147 8.86 8.63 -9.26
CA MET A 147 9.35 8.82 -7.89
C MET A 147 9.64 7.47 -7.24
N PRO A 148 10.35 7.45 -6.08
CA PRO A 148 10.45 6.23 -5.27
C PRO A 148 9.07 5.65 -4.98
N ALA A 149 8.88 4.36 -5.32
CA ALA A 149 7.60 3.66 -5.22
C ALA A 149 7.74 2.37 -4.41
N VAL A 150 6.83 2.17 -3.48
CA VAL A 150 6.73 0.98 -2.63
C VAL A 150 5.34 0.38 -2.79
N LEU A 151 5.26 -0.94 -3.01
CA LEU A 151 4.03 -1.70 -2.89
C LEU A 151 4.09 -2.51 -1.61
N VAL A 152 3.18 -2.22 -0.68
CA VAL A 152 3.11 -2.85 0.64
C VAL A 152 2.04 -3.93 0.61
N GLU A 153 2.42 -5.16 0.92
CA GLU A 153 1.51 -6.26 1.23
C GLU A 153 1.35 -6.33 2.75
N LEU A 154 0.21 -5.86 3.24
CA LEU A 154 -0.07 -5.71 4.68
C LEU A 154 0.01 -7.04 5.42
N GLY A 155 -0.51 -8.09 4.81
CA GLY A 155 -0.59 -9.45 5.29
C GLY A 155 -1.29 -10.30 4.24
N TYR A 156 -1.49 -11.59 4.53
CA TYR A 156 -2.20 -12.50 3.63
C TYR A 156 -3.69 -12.55 3.99
N ILE A 157 -4.55 -12.10 3.09
CA ILE A 157 -6.02 -12.12 3.30
C ILE A 157 -6.57 -13.55 3.43
N THR A 158 -5.83 -14.53 2.91
CA THR A 158 -6.12 -15.97 2.98
C THR A 158 -5.58 -16.64 4.23
N ASN A 159 -4.80 -15.95 5.07
CA ASN A 159 -4.40 -16.41 6.39
C ASN A 159 -5.34 -15.83 7.45
N TYR A 160 -5.90 -16.65 8.33
CA TYR A 160 -6.92 -16.21 9.28
C TYR A 160 -6.39 -15.12 10.24
N GLU A 161 -5.19 -15.30 10.78
CA GLU A 161 -4.65 -14.33 11.74
C GLU A 161 -4.33 -12.98 11.09
N ASP A 162 -3.67 -12.97 9.93
CA ASP A 162 -3.41 -11.74 9.18
C ASP A 162 -4.71 -11.05 8.76
N ASN A 163 -5.69 -11.83 8.29
CA ASN A 163 -7.02 -11.32 7.93
C ASN A 163 -7.68 -10.62 9.13
N GLN A 164 -7.71 -11.26 10.30
CA GLN A 164 -8.31 -10.68 11.50
C GLN A 164 -7.58 -9.42 11.97
N ARG A 165 -6.25 -9.37 11.88
CA ARG A 165 -5.49 -8.16 12.19
C ARG A 165 -5.84 -7.00 11.25
N MET A 166 -5.92 -7.26 9.95
CA MET A 166 -6.28 -6.23 8.97
C MET A 166 -7.67 -5.65 9.17
N ILE A 167 -8.64 -6.47 9.63
CA ILE A 167 -10.01 -6.02 9.90
C ILE A 167 -10.12 -5.29 11.23
N ASN A 168 -9.49 -5.81 12.27
CA ASN A 168 -9.66 -5.32 13.64
C ASN A 168 -8.72 -4.14 13.96
N GLU A 169 -7.57 -4.07 13.29
CA GLU A 169 -6.51 -3.09 13.57
C GLU A 169 -6.05 -2.31 12.32
N PRO A 170 -6.94 -1.91 11.40
CA PRO A 170 -6.53 -1.28 10.14
C PRO A 170 -5.76 0.03 10.37
N TYR A 171 -6.09 0.78 11.42
CA TYR A 171 -5.36 1.99 11.80
C TYR A 171 -3.90 1.71 12.15
N GLN A 172 -3.58 0.59 12.80
CA GLN A 172 -2.20 0.24 13.16
C GLN A 172 -1.32 -0.02 11.93
N PHE A 173 -1.89 -0.58 10.87
CA PHE A 173 -1.20 -0.72 9.58
C PHE A 173 -0.90 0.65 8.96
N ALA A 174 -1.88 1.54 8.91
CA ALA A 174 -1.71 2.90 8.42
C ALA A 174 -0.67 3.69 9.23
N TYR A 175 -0.75 3.60 10.55
CA TYR A 175 0.19 4.26 11.45
C TYR A 175 1.61 3.68 11.33
N GLY A 176 1.75 2.38 11.07
CA GLY A 176 3.03 1.75 10.75
C GLY A 176 3.65 2.31 9.47
N ILE A 177 2.86 2.51 8.42
CA ILE A 177 3.34 3.16 7.18
C ILE A 177 3.81 4.59 7.47
N TYR A 178 3.03 5.36 8.21
CA TYR A 178 3.38 6.74 8.57
C TYR A 178 4.68 6.81 9.38
N VAL A 179 4.83 6.00 10.42
CA VAL A 179 6.07 6.01 11.23
C VAL A 179 7.26 5.48 10.42
N GLY A 180 7.04 4.51 9.53
CA GLY A 180 8.06 4.08 8.58
C GLY A 180 8.56 5.22 7.67
N LEU A 181 7.64 6.06 7.17
CA LEU A 181 7.97 7.29 6.45
C LEU A 181 8.81 8.23 7.32
N LEU A 182 8.40 8.49 8.56
CA LEU A 182 9.12 9.37 9.47
C LEU A 182 10.54 8.87 9.74
N ASN A 183 10.70 7.58 10.01
CA ASN A 183 12.01 6.98 10.28
C ASN A 183 12.95 7.03 9.08
N TYR A 184 12.39 6.94 7.87
CA TYR A 184 13.15 7.07 6.64
C TYR A 184 13.58 8.51 6.34
N LEU A 185 12.72 9.48 6.63
CA LEU A 185 12.97 10.89 6.33
C LEU A 185 13.90 11.58 7.37
N GLY A 186 14.00 11.05 8.58
CA GLY A 186 14.85 11.57 9.66
C GLY A 186 14.10 12.51 10.57
#